data_0996092e67952a8de1e07a2689a46a25
#
_entry.id   0996092e67952a8de1e07a2689a46a25
#
_cell.length_a   1.000
_cell.length_b   1.000
_cell.length_c   1.000
_cell.angle_alpha   90.00
_cell.angle_beta   90.00
_cell.angle_gamma   90.00
#
_symmetry.space_group_name_H-M   'P 1'
#
loop_
_entity.id
_entity.type
_entity.pdbx_description
1 polymer ?
#
loop_
_entity_poly.entity_id
_entity_poly.type
_entity_poly.pdbx_seq_one_letter_code
_entity_poly.pdbx_strand_id
1 'polypeptide(L)'
;MNVLLCAACGRRLTEPVRQLDEMPEYPGWDGLPGPDGLRHGPPSVPRGTYVVDPLPFGAPFEPVGEDAEEEYDGIVPGGMWMSDERGFLVSAGPRGTYVLHPDDVVDLAFHSDTSRWGGCCGADPHRGVNRVCSCGAEIAIEGSDCSGGYETRLVPDAVRLEAAP
;
A
#
# COMPACT_ATOMS: atom_id res chain seq x y z
N MET A 1 -3.76 5.70 20.84
CA MET A 1 -4.11 5.99 19.45
C MET A 1 -3.07 6.92 18.88
N ASN A 2 -2.80 6.82 17.58
CA ASN A 2 -1.85 7.64 16.87
C ASN A 2 -2.53 8.30 15.66
N VAL A 3 -1.94 9.36 15.15
CA VAL A 3 -2.27 9.97 13.86
C VAL A 3 -1.01 10.05 13.02
N LEU A 4 -1.14 9.94 11.71
CA LEU A 4 -0.03 10.18 10.79
C LEU A 4 -0.23 11.55 10.13
N LEU A 5 0.86 12.31 10.09
CA LEU A 5 0.91 13.66 9.53
C LEU A 5 1.85 13.67 8.33
N CYS A 6 1.57 14.50 7.35
CA CYS A 6 2.50 14.79 6.27
C CYS A 6 3.81 15.36 6.84
N ALA A 7 4.95 14.74 6.55
CA ALA A 7 6.25 15.21 7.03
C ALA A 7 6.62 16.61 6.49
N ALA A 8 6.15 16.94 5.28
CA ALA A 8 6.47 18.18 4.61
C ALA A 8 5.66 19.39 5.14
N CYS A 9 4.35 19.22 5.44
CA CYS A 9 3.50 20.35 5.79
C CYS A 9 2.75 20.21 7.14
N GLY A 10 2.87 19.06 7.81
CA GLY A 10 2.20 18.80 9.09
C GLY A 10 0.70 18.52 9.01
N ARG A 11 0.12 18.45 7.80
CA ARG A 11 -1.31 18.12 7.63
C ARG A 11 -1.61 16.73 8.15
N ARG A 12 -2.71 16.57 8.87
CA ARG A 12 -3.20 15.28 9.32
C ARG A 12 -3.66 14.46 8.10
N LEU A 13 -3.23 13.20 8.05
CA LEU A 13 -3.48 12.28 6.94
C LEU A 13 -4.33 11.07 7.34
N THR A 14 -4.55 10.85 8.64
CA THR A 14 -5.36 9.72 9.09
C THR A 14 -6.32 10.13 10.20
N GLU A 15 -7.43 9.38 10.33
CA GLU A 15 -8.16 9.33 11.58
C GLU A 15 -7.28 8.73 12.70
N PRO A 16 -7.66 8.83 13.98
CA PRO A 16 -6.92 8.19 15.06
C PRO A 16 -6.93 6.67 14.89
N VAL A 17 -5.73 6.08 14.79
CA VAL A 17 -5.52 4.66 14.54
C VAL A 17 -4.67 4.00 15.63
N ARG A 18 -4.88 2.71 15.86
CA ARG A 18 -4.12 1.89 16.81
C ARG A 18 -3.19 0.95 16.08
N GLN A 19 -1.95 0.84 16.54
CA GLN A 19 -1.01 -0.13 16.00
C GLN A 19 -1.42 -1.56 16.33
N LEU A 20 -1.29 -2.45 15.35
CA LEU A 20 -1.31 -3.89 15.50
C LEU A 20 0.12 -4.42 15.56
N ASP A 21 0.34 -5.51 16.28
CA ASP A 21 1.66 -6.13 16.42
C ASP A 21 2.08 -6.88 15.15
N GLU A 22 1.11 -7.42 14.41
CA GLU A 22 1.34 -8.18 13.18
C GLU A 22 0.24 -7.94 12.14
N MET A 23 0.54 -8.27 10.90
CA MET A 23 -0.42 -8.23 9.80
C MET A 23 -1.52 -9.26 10.03
N PRO A 24 -2.80 -8.87 10.01
CA PRO A 24 -3.91 -9.83 10.11
C PRO A 24 -3.87 -10.86 8.98
N GLU A 25 -4.36 -12.06 9.27
CA GLU A 25 -4.58 -13.05 8.24
C GLU A 25 -5.59 -12.54 7.21
N TYR A 26 -5.22 -12.61 5.93
CA TYR A 26 -6.11 -12.19 4.85
C TYR A 26 -7.26 -13.19 4.69
N PRO A 27 -8.53 -12.74 4.77
CA PRO A 27 -9.68 -13.66 4.79
C PRO A 27 -9.96 -14.32 3.43
N GLY A 28 -9.20 -13.98 2.40
CA GLY A 28 -9.46 -14.40 1.04
C GLY A 28 -10.58 -13.59 0.38
N TRP A 29 -10.74 -13.73 -0.92
CA TRP A 29 -11.76 -13.03 -1.69
C TRP A 29 -12.25 -13.91 -2.86
N ASP A 30 -13.55 -13.90 -3.08
CA ASP A 30 -14.23 -14.69 -4.12
C ASP A 30 -14.26 -14.00 -5.50
N GLY A 31 -13.74 -12.77 -5.59
CA GLY A 31 -13.72 -11.99 -6.82
C GLY A 31 -15.04 -11.27 -7.15
N LEU A 32 -16.04 -11.37 -6.27
CA LEU A 32 -17.34 -10.72 -6.49
C LEU A 32 -17.33 -9.26 -6.00
N PRO A 33 -18.20 -8.40 -6.56
CA PRO A 33 -18.37 -7.04 -6.06
C PRO A 33 -18.83 -7.04 -4.59
N GLY A 34 -18.27 -6.10 -3.81
CA GLY A 34 -18.69 -5.86 -2.43
C GLY A 34 -20.09 -5.22 -2.32
N PRO A 35 -20.55 -4.97 -1.09
CA PRO A 35 -21.83 -4.28 -0.83
C PRO A 35 -21.90 -2.86 -1.41
N ASP A 36 -20.74 -2.22 -1.60
CA ASP A 36 -20.56 -0.91 -2.24
C ASP A 36 -20.66 -0.96 -3.77
N GLY A 37 -20.79 -2.16 -4.34
CA GLY A 37 -20.82 -2.41 -5.79
C GLY A 37 -19.44 -2.32 -6.45
N LEU A 38 -18.38 -2.07 -5.68
CA LEU A 38 -17.00 -2.02 -6.18
C LEU A 38 -16.35 -3.41 -6.12
N ARG A 39 -15.42 -3.65 -7.03
CA ARG A 39 -14.71 -4.90 -7.14
C ARG A 39 -13.28 -4.73 -6.58
N HIS A 40 -13.17 -4.77 -5.27
CA HIS A 40 -11.90 -4.85 -4.54
C HIS A 40 -11.98 -5.96 -3.51
N GLY A 41 -10.82 -6.46 -3.07
CA GLY A 41 -10.73 -7.45 -2.01
C GLY A 41 -11.17 -6.90 -0.65
N PRO A 42 -11.30 -7.76 0.36
CA PRO A 42 -11.48 -7.30 1.73
C PRO A 42 -10.27 -6.48 2.19
N PRO A 43 -10.46 -5.56 3.15
CA PRO A 43 -9.36 -4.76 3.66
C PRO A 43 -8.29 -5.62 4.33
N SER A 44 -7.01 -5.29 4.07
CA SER A 44 -5.86 -5.97 4.66
C SER A 44 -5.76 -5.76 6.17
N VAL A 45 -6.25 -4.61 6.66
CA VAL A 45 -6.32 -4.29 8.09
C VAL A 45 -7.69 -3.72 8.44
N PRO A 46 -8.19 -3.98 9.66
CA PRO A 46 -9.47 -3.41 10.12
C PRO A 46 -9.39 -1.88 10.25
N ARG A 47 -10.54 -1.22 10.09
CA ARG A 47 -10.65 0.22 10.35
C ARG A 47 -10.19 0.58 11.77
N GLY A 48 -9.63 1.78 11.90
CA GLY A 48 -9.08 2.29 13.16
C GLY A 48 -7.77 1.63 13.57
N THR A 49 -7.11 0.89 12.67
CA THR A 49 -5.84 0.22 12.96
C THR A 49 -4.82 0.43 11.85
N TYR A 50 -3.55 0.23 12.20
CA TYR A 50 -2.46 0.13 11.23
C TYR A 50 -1.44 -0.92 11.65
N VAL A 51 -0.68 -1.41 10.68
CA VAL A 51 0.49 -2.25 10.91
C VAL A 51 1.69 -1.66 10.17
N VAL A 52 2.89 -1.90 10.68
CA VAL A 52 4.13 -1.56 9.98
C VAL A 52 4.62 -2.80 9.24
N ASP A 53 4.62 -2.74 7.92
CA ASP A 53 5.10 -3.84 7.07
C ASP A 53 6.58 -3.61 6.76
N PRO A 54 7.51 -4.47 7.27
CA PRO A 54 8.94 -4.30 7.02
C PRO A 54 9.36 -4.65 5.59
N LEU A 55 8.51 -5.34 4.83
CA LEU A 55 8.83 -5.78 3.48
C LEU A 55 8.75 -4.64 2.46
N PRO A 56 9.53 -4.71 1.36
CA PRO A 56 9.40 -3.75 0.28
C PRO A 56 8.05 -3.93 -0.42
N PHE A 57 7.47 -2.84 -0.93
CA PHE A 57 6.19 -2.91 -1.61
C PHE A 57 6.14 -2.00 -2.85
N GLY A 58 5.59 -2.54 -3.96
CA GLY A 58 5.38 -1.81 -5.20
C GLY A 58 6.66 -1.47 -5.95
N ALA A 59 6.56 -0.56 -6.89
CA ALA A 59 7.71 -0.10 -7.69
C ALA A 59 8.72 0.70 -6.86
N PRO A 60 10.02 0.72 -7.27
CA PRO A 60 10.57 0.03 -8.44
C PRO A 60 10.72 -1.47 -8.24
N PHE A 61 10.83 -2.20 -9.36
CA PHE A 61 11.09 -3.63 -9.36
C PHE A 61 12.49 -3.90 -9.91
N GLU A 62 13.17 -4.87 -9.30
CA GLU A 62 14.54 -5.25 -9.66
C GLU A 62 14.61 -6.74 -10.02
N PRO A 63 15.47 -7.14 -10.97
CA PRO A 63 15.67 -8.56 -11.26
C PRO A 63 16.23 -9.30 -10.05
N VAL A 64 15.68 -10.48 -9.77
CA VAL A 64 16.29 -11.43 -8.84
C VAL A 64 17.29 -12.30 -9.57
N GLY A 65 18.36 -12.72 -8.86
CA GLY A 65 19.30 -13.71 -9.38
C GLY A 65 18.64 -15.06 -9.61
N GLU A 66 19.30 -15.93 -10.38
CA GLU A 66 18.79 -17.27 -10.70
C GLU A 66 18.51 -18.14 -9.45
N ASP A 67 19.19 -17.88 -8.34
CA ASP A 67 19.03 -18.59 -7.07
C ASP A 67 17.84 -18.09 -6.23
N ALA A 68 17.19 -17.00 -6.61
CA ALA A 68 16.14 -16.36 -5.81
C ALA A 68 14.79 -17.11 -5.85
N GLU A 69 14.54 -17.93 -6.86
CA GLU A 69 13.34 -18.79 -6.90
C GLU A 69 13.31 -19.76 -5.72
N GLU A 70 14.47 -20.27 -5.30
CA GLU A 70 14.59 -21.17 -4.15
C GLU A 70 14.45 -20.39 -2.83
N GLU A 71 14.97 -19.16 -2.77
CA GLU A 71 14.91 -18.30 -1.58
C GLU A 71 13.48 -17.89 -1.21
N TYR A 72 12.65 -17.61 -2.21
CA TYR A 72 11.30 -17.08 -1.98
C TYR A 72 10.17 -18.10 -2.06
N ASP A 73 10.47 -19.37 -2.38
CA ASP A 73 9.47 -20.47 -2.52
C ASP A 73 8.24 -20.04 -3.35
N GLY A 74 8.49 -19.29 -4.43
CA GLY A 74 7.44 -18.77 -5.31
C GLY A 74 6.67 -17.55 -4.80
N ILE A 75 6.97 -17.05 -3.59
CA ILE A 75 6.37 -15.84 -3.03
C ILE A 75 7.44 -14.78 -2.84
N VAL A 76 7.35 -13.70 -3.59
CA VAL A 76 8.30 -12.59 -3.52
C VAL A 76 7.81 -11.54 -2.53
N PRO A 77 8.67 -11.05 -1.62
CA PRO A 77 8.31 -9.94 -0.74
C PRO A 77 7.83 -8.72 -1.55
N GLY A 78 6.81 -8.05 -1.03
CA GLY A 78 6.38 -6.77 -1.56
C GLY A 78 5.42 -6.81 -2.74
N GLY A 79 4.70 -7.90 -2.93
CA GLY A 79 3.62 -7.92 -3.88
C GLY A 79 3.58 -9.10 -4.82
N MET A 80 2.93 -8.90 -5.93
CA MET A 80 2.75 -9.91 -6.96
C MET A 80 4.08 -10.30 -7.61
N TRP A 81 4.20 -11.58 -7.92
CA TRP A 81 5.26 -12.10 -8.77
C TRP A 81 5.20 -11.43 -10.14
N MET A 82 6.26 -10.74 -10.50
CA MET A 82 6.37 -10.05 -11.77
C MET A 82 7.56 -10.59 -12.57
N SER A 83 7.48 -10.50 -13.88
CA SER A 83 8.59 -10.85 -14.77
C SER A 83 8.63 -9.94 -15.99
N ASP A 84 9.82 -9.72 -16.51
CA ASP A 84 10.09 -9.06 -17.78
C ASP A 84 11.22 -9.78 -18.54
N GLU A 85 11.79 -9.15 -19.55
CA GLU A 85 12.91 -9.68 -20.34
C GLU A 85 14.18 -9.97 -19.52
N ARG A 86 14.28 -9.41 -18.29
CA ARG A 86 15.38 -9.62 -17.35
C ARG A 86 15.13 -10.83 -16.40
N GLY A 87 13.99 -11.49 -16.51
CA GLY A 87 13.54 -12.58 -15.65
C GLY A 87 12.58 -12.15 -14.58
N PHE A 88 12.56 -12.88 -13.45
CA PHE A 88 11.69 -12.56 -12.32
C PHE A 88 12.13 -11.29 -11.59
N LEU A 89 11.15 -10.54 -11.12
CA LEU A 89 11.35 -9.25 -10.47
C LEU A 89 10.85 -9.31 -9.02
N VAL A 90 11.56 -8.62 -8.15
CA VAL A 90 11.14 -8.34 -6.78
C VAL A 90 10.95 -6.85 -6.56
N SER A 91 10.09 -6.48 -5.63
CA SER A 91 9.93 -5.10 -5.23
C SER A 91 11.22 -4.57 -4.58
N ALA A 92 11.68 -3.40 -5.04
CA ALA A 92 12.65 -2.55 -4.37
C ALA A 92 11.99 -1.24 -3.91
N GLY A 93 10.68 -1.27 -3.75
CA GLY A 93 9.87 -0.15 -3.27
C GLY A 93 10.09 0.17 -1.80
N PRO A 94 9.31 1.09 -1.23
CA PRO A 94 9.45 1.50 0.15
C PRO A 94 9.25 0.33 1.12
N ARG A 95 10.06 0.32 2.19
CA ARG A 95 9.98 -0.63 3.31
C ARG A 95 9.45 0.07 4.55
N GLY A 96 8.90 -0.69 5.50
CA GLY A 96 8.40 -0.12 6.75
C GLY A 96 7.15 0.75 6.54
N THR A 97 6.37 0.47 5.52
CA THR A 97 5.16 1.22 5.23
C THR A 97 4.11 1.02 6.32
N TYR A 98 3.37 2.09 6.62
CA TYR A 98 2.20 2.02 7.50
C TYR A 98 0.99 1.58 6.67
N VAL A 99 0.54 0.36 6.88
CA VAL A 99 -0.62 -0.24 6.17
C VAL A 99 -1.89 0.09 6.94
N LEU A 100 -2.84 0.73 6.26
CA LEU A 100 -4.11 1.19 6.81
C LEU A 100 -5.29 0.77 5.95
N HIS A 101 -6.47 0.78 6.56
CA HIS A 101 -7.72 0.77 5.81
C HIS A 101 -7.85 2.07 4.99
N PRO A 102 -8.23 2.02 3.71
CA PRO A 102 -8.32 3.23 2.88
C PRO A 102 -9.24 4.32 3.45
N ASP A 103 -10.33 3.92 4.12
CA ASP A 103 -11.29 4.88 4.72
C ASP A 103 -10.76 5.57 6.01
N ASP A 104 -9.61 5.16 6.54
CA ASP A 104 -8.97 5.83 7.67
C ASP A 104 -7.99 6.92 7.21
N VAL A 105 -7.74 6.99 5.89
CA VAL A 105 -6.87 7.99 5.27
C VAL A 105 -7.69 9.19 4.81
N VAL A 106 -7.24 10.38 5.18
CA VAL A 106 -7.91 11.64 4.86
C VAL A 106 -6.98 12.57 4.09
N ASP A 107 -7.58 13.52 3.36
CA ASP A 107 -6.87 14.63 2.70
C ASP A 107 -5.77 14.24 1.68
N LEU A 108 -5.86 13.06 1.08
CA LEU A 108 -4.99 12.66 -0.03
C LEU A 108 -5.76 12.63 -1.36
N ALA A 109 -5.17 13.22 -2.39
CA ALA A 109 -5.64 13.11 -3.76
C ALA A 109 -4.89 12.02 -4.53
N PHE A 110 -5.46 11.51 -5.61
CA PHE A 110 -4.70 10.70 -6.55
C PHE A 110 -3.64 11.52 -7.28
N HIS A 111 -2.52 10.89 -7.58
CA HIS A 111 -1.46 11.48 -8.37
C HIS A 111 -1.99 11.93 -9.74
N SER A 112 -1.55 13.10 -10.23
CA SER A 112 -1.98 13.66 -11.52
C SER A 112 -1.60 12.78 -12.72
N ASP A 113 -0.52 12.03 -12.60
CA ASP A 113 -0.13 11.01 -13.57
C ASP A 113 -0.94 9.73 -13.33
N THR A 114 -1.96 9.52 -14.17
CA THR A 114 -2.86 8.35 -14.08
C THR A 114 -2.15 7.01 -14.34
N SER A 115 -0.99 7.02 -14.98
CA SER A 115 -0.20 5.80 -15.18
C SER A 115 0.30 5.20 -13.87
N ARG A 116 0.33 5.98 -12.79
CA ARG A 116 0.74 5.54 -11.46
C ARG A 116 -0.33 4.78 -10.68
N TRP A 117 -1.59 4.83 -11.10
CA TRP A 117 -2.67 4.20 -10.34
C TRP A 117 -3.78 3.56 -11.16
N GLY A 118 -3.82 3.75 -12.46
CA GLY A 118 -4.87 3.21 -13.32
C GLY A 118 -4.84 1.69 -13.37
N GLY A 119 -5.73 1.04 -12.62
CA GLY A 119 -6.03 -0.38 -12.67
C GLY A 119 -7.33 -0.65 -13.41
N CYS A 120 -7.78 -1.91 -13.47
CA CYS A 120 -9.00 -2.28 -14.20
C CYS A 120 -10.29 -1.98 -13.40
N CYS A 121 -10.24 -2.03 -12.08
CA CYS A 121 -11.38 -1.85 -11.18
C CYS A 121 -11.14 -0.73 -10.14
N GLY A 122 -9.91 -0.32 -9.94
CA GLY A 122 -9.51 0.68 -8.96
C GLY A 122 -8.05 1.06 -9.10
N ALA A 123 -7.42 1.53 -8.03
CA ALA A 123 -6.02 1.90 -8.03
C ALA A 123 -5.11 0.66 -7.99
N ASP A 124 -4.22 0.56 -8.96
CA ASP A 124 -3.16 -0.45 -9.00
C ASP A 124 -2.01 -0.03 -8.06
N PRO A 125 -1.68 -0.83 -7.03
CA PRO A 125 -0.64 -0.49 -6.08
C PRO A 125 0.79 -0.78 -6.58
N HIS A 126 0.96 -1.43 -7.73
CA HIS A 126 2.27 -1.93 -8.16
C HIS A 126 3.12 -0.88 -8.88
N ARG A 127 2.58 0.29 -9.19
CA ARG A 127 3.24 1.32 -10.01
C ARG A 127 3.91 2.43 -9.21
N GLY A 128 4.04 2.27 -7.91
CA GLY A 128 4.67 3.22 -7.00
C GLY A 128 3.67 4.12 -6.28
N VAL A 129 4.17 5.20 -5.70
CA VAL A 129 3.34 6.15 -4.95
C VAL A 129 2.30 6.77 -5.87
N ASN A 130 1.03 6.69 -5.45
CA ASN A 130 -0.12 7.12 -6.25
C ASN A 130 -1.08 8.07 -5.50
N ARG A 131 -0.79 8.38 -4.22
CA ARG A 131 -1.56 9.33 -3.41
C ARG A 131 -0.66 10.47 -2.96
N VAL A 132 -1.15 11.70 -3.10
CA VAL A 132 -0.41 12.93 -2.82
C VAL A 132 -1.13 13.82 -1.82
N CYS A 133 -0.38 14.49 -0.96
CA CYS A 133 -0.88 15.53 -0.08
C CYS A 133 -1.18 16.80 -0.87
N SER A 134 -2.05 17.66 -0.36
CA SER A 134 -2.36 18.96 -0.95
C SER A 134 -1.14 19.90 -1.09
N CYS A 135 -0.05 19.64 -0.34
CA CYS A 135 1.22 20.36 -0.51
C CYS A 135 2.08 19.83 -1.67
N GLY A 136 1.63 18.78 -2.36
CA GLY A 136 2.34 18.13 -3.47
C GLY A 136 3.27 17.00 -3.05
N ALA A 137 3.44 16.71 -1.76
CA ALA A 137 4.27 15.59 -1.32
C ALA A 137 3.63 14.26 -1.70
N GLU A 138 4.43 13.34 -2.24
CA GLU A 138 4.05 11.96 -2.51
C GLU A 138 4.01 11.18 -1.19
N ILE A 139 2.84 10.63 -0.83
CA ILE A 139 2.59 10.13 0.53
C ILE A 139 2.38 8.64 0.58
N ALA A 140 1.59 8.08 -0.33
CA ALA A 140 1.11 6.72 -0.15
C ALA A 140 0.91 5.96 -1.45
N ILE A 141 0.84 4.65 -1.28
CA ILE A 141 0.44 3.68 -2.30
C ILE A 141 -0.93 3.16 -1.87
N GLU A 142 -1.97 3.44 -2.66
CA GLU A 142 -3.29 2.85 -2.47
C GLU A 142 -3.48 1.68 -3.42
N GLY A 143 -3.91 0.56 -2.87
CA GLY A 143 -4.42 -0.60 -3.58
C GLY A 143 -5.94 -0.68 -3.37
N SER A 144 -6.69 -0.51 -4.45
CA SER A 144 -8.15 -0.67 -4.46
C SER A 144 -8.62 -1.38 -5.73
N ASP A 145 -7.69 -1.96 -6.46
CA ASP A 145 -7.99 -2.76 -7.65
C ASP A 145 -8.34 -4.21 -7.29
N CYS A 146 -8.92 -4.93 -8.24
CA CYS A 146 -9.32 -6.33 -8.08
C CYS A 146 -8.14 -7.32 -8.00
N SER A 147 -6.92 -6.87 -8.20
CA SER A 147 -5.71 -7.71 -8.23
C SER A 147 -4.92 -7.75 -6.92
N GLY A 148 -5.36 -7.06 -5.87
CA GLY A 148 -4.59 -6.95 -4.63
C GLY A 148 -5.44 -6.70 -3.40
N GLY A 149 -4.78 -6.44 -2.27
CA GLY A 149 -5.41 -6.06 -1.02
C GLY A 149 -6.06 -4.68 -1.11
N TYR A 150 -7.14 -4.48 -0.39
CA TYR A 150 -7.77 -3.18 -0.22
C TYR A 150 -7.10 -2.47 0.96
N GLU A 151 -6.16 -1.59 0.64
CA GLU A 151 -5.28 -0.98 1.63
C GLU A 151 -4.67 0.33 1.12
N THR A 152 -4.20 1.16 2.05
CA THR A 152 -3.35 2.30 1.77
C THR A 152 -2.07 2.19 2.59
N ARG A 153 -0.92 2.29 1.94
CA ARG A 153 0.41 2.18 2.53
C ARG A 153 1.08 3.54 2.54
N LEU A 154 1.19 4.16 3.71
CA LEU A 154 1.91 5.43 3.85
C LEU A 154 3.42 5.17 3.89
N VAL A 155 4.17 5.95 3.09
CA VAL A 155 5.63 5.84 2.99
C VAL A 155 6.28 6.46 4.22
N PRO A 156 7.17 5.74 4.95
CA PRO A 156 7.70 6.21 6.24
C PRO A 156 8.36 7.59 6.20
N ASP A 157 9.17 7.84 5.18
CA ASP A 157 9.90 9.12 5.04
C ASP A 157 8.99 10.31 4.67
N ALA A 158 7.77 10.01 4.19
CA ALA A 158 6.80 11.03 3.80
C ALA A 158 5.85 11.42 4.95
N VAL A 159 5.87 10.68 6.06
CA VAL A 159 4.94 10.88 7.18
C VAL A 159 5.64 10.93 8.53
N ARG A 160 4.94 11.52 9.53
CA ARG A 160 5.34 11.47 10.94
C ARG A 160 4.21 10.86 11.74
N LEU A 161 4.56 9.92 12.62
CA LEU A 161 3.63 9.32 13.57
C LEU A 161 3.62 10.15 14.84
N GLU A 162 2.45 10.59 15.28
CA GLU A 162 2.26 11.35 16.51
C GLU A 162 1.13 10.76 17.36
N ALA A 163 1.20 10.94 18.67
CA ALA A 163 0.08 10.55 19.55
C ALA A 163 -1.16 11.37 19.17
N ALA A 164 -2.30 10.70 19.08
CA ALA A 164 -3.57 11.39 18.89
C ALA A 164 -3.92 12.21 20.14
N PRO A 165 -4.49 13.41 19.98
CA PRO A 165 -4.92 14.25 21.09
C PRO A 165 -6.02 13.62 21.93
#